data_0e2bb6634c35f11c78038eb4a25b0928
#
_entry.id   0e2bb6634c35f11c78038eb4a25b0928
#
_cell.length_a   1.000
_cell.length_b   1.000
_cell.length_c   1.000
_cell.angle_alpha   90.00
_cell.angle_beta   90.00
_cell.angle_gamma   90.00
#
_symmetry.space_group_name_H-M   'P 1'
#
loop_
_entity.id
_entity.type
_entity.pdbx_description
1 polymer ?
#
loop_
_entity_poly.entity_id
_entity_poly.type
_entity_poly.pdbx_seq_one_letter_code
_entity_poly.pdbx_strand_id
1 'polypeptide(L)'
;LRELKEVNDLFASIPETIVVLIAGNHDYVKRESFYRGFDWADNVVMLLSPEPECVEVPEKKTAVYGCSYDKKEILENRLDGVRPEGKMKYHLLLAHGGDARHMPWNPGRMAQAGFDYIACGHIHKPGILIPDKMVYAGALEPTDETQLGPHGYIRGTVDEHGTRIQFVPFARYE
;
A
#
# COMPACT_ATOMS: atom_id res chain seq x y z
N LEU A 1 14.70 11.19 -9.67
CA LEU A 1 15.03 10.08 -10.57
C LEU A 1 16.16 9.19 -10.04
N ARG A 2 17.18 9.76 -9.38
CA ARG A 2 18.30 9.00 -8.79
C ARG A 2 17.80 8.06 -7.68
N GLU A 3 17.06 8.59 -6.73
CA GLU A 3 16.48 7.82 -5.62
C GLU A 3 15.56 6.70 -6.11
N LEU A 4 14.76 6.99 -7.16
CA LEU A 4 13.90 6.00 -7.77
C LEU A 4 14.68 4.83 -8.37
N LYS A 5 15.84 5.11 -9.00
CA LYS A 5 16.74 4.06 -9.49
C LYS A 5 17.35 3.23 -8.36
N GLU A 6 17.83 3.90 -7.30
CA GLU A 6 18.39 3.21 -6.13
C GLU A 6 17.38 2.27 -5.47
N VAL A 7 16.12 2.71 -5.33
CA VAL A 7 15.04 1.87 -4.80
C VAL A 7 14.72 0.71 -5.75
N ASN A 8 14.65 0.97 -7.06
CA ASN A 8 14.42 -0.07 -8.06
C ASN A 8 15.54 -1.14 -8.07
N ASP A 9 16.80 -0.72 -7.92
CA ASP A 9 17.94 -1.65 -7.83
C ASP A 9 17.85 -2.53 -6.58
N LEU A 10 17.37 -1.99 -5.45
CA LEU A 10 17.08 -2.77 -4.25
C LEU A 10 15.97 -3.80 -4.51
N PHE A 11 14.87 -3.42 -5.15
CA PHE A 11 13.80 -4.36 -5.50
C PHE A 11 14.28 -5.43 -6.49
N ALA A 12 15.07 -5.06 -7.48
CA ALA A 12 15.67 -5.99 -8.44
C ALA A 12 16.58 -7.03 -7.78
N SER A 13 17.15 -6.71 -6.62
CA SER A 13 18.03 -7.62 -5.87
C SER A 13 17.28 -8.76 -5.14
N ILE A 14 15.95 -8.70 -5.11
CA ILE A 14 15.08 -9.71 -4.48
C ILE A 14 14.00 -10.21 -5.49
N PRO A 15 14.40 -10.80 -6.62
CA PRO A 15 13.50 -11.07 -7.74
C PRO A 15 12.36 -12.07 -7.42
N GLU A 16 12.49 -12.87 -6.38
CA GLU A 16 11.44 -13.78 -5.88
C GLU A 16 10.32 -13.05 -5.11
N THR A 17 10.51 -11.78 -4.80
CA THR A 17 9.52 -10.94 -4.11
C THR A 17 8.81 -10.04 -5.11
N ILE A 18 7.50 -10.21 -5.24
CA ILE A 18 6.69 -9.28 -6.05
C ILE A 18 6.40 -8.02 -5.23
N VAL A 19 6.75 -6.89 -5.79
CA VAL A 19 6.56 -5.57 -5.18
C VAL A 19 5.41 -4.86 -5.90
N VAL A 20 4.36 -4.50 -5.17
CA VAL A 20 3.25 -3.71 -5.73
C VAL A 20 3.21 -2.34 -5.07
N LEU A 21 3.20 -1.30 -5.88
CA LEU A 21 3.31 0.09 -5.43
C LEU A 21 2.10 0.92 -5.84
N ILE A 22 1.75 1.89 -5.02
CA ILE A 22 0.85 2.99 -5.35
C ILE A 22 1.50 4.32 -4.96
N ALA A 23 1.16 5.40 -5.66
CA ALA A 23 1.58 6.75 -5.29
C ALA A 23 0.64 7.35 -4.24
N GLY A 24 1.20 8.08 -3.28
CA GLY A 24 0.48 8.83 -2.26
C GLY A 24 0.23 10.28 -2.63
N ASN A 25 -0.19 11.07 -1.63
CA ASN A 25 -0.53 12.49 -1.80
C ASN A 25 0.69 13.42 -1.95
N HIS A 26 1.88 12.98 -1.58
CA HIS A 26 3.12 13.76 -1.76
C HIS A 26 3.79 13.52 -3.11
N ASP A 27 3.62 12.34 -3.67
CA ASP A 27 4.25 11.87 -4.91
C ASP A 27 3.22 11.49 -5.99
N TYR A 28 2.03 12.10 -5.93
CA TYR A 28 0.90 11.81 -6.82
C TYR A 28 1.25 11.84 -8.31
N VAL A 29 0.59 10.99 -9.08
CA VAL A 29 0.88 10.72 -10.49
C VAL A 29 0.38 11.85 -11.39
N LYS A 30 1.21 12.87 -11.57
CA LYS A 30 1.00 13.94 -12.57
C LYS A 30 1.21 13.42 -14.00
N ARG A 31 0.88 14.26 -14.98
CA ARG A 31 1.19 14.00 -16.38
C ARG A 31 2.69 13.78 -16.62
N GLU A 32 3.53 14.57 -15.94
CA GLU A 32 4.99 14.57 -16.03
C GLU A 32 5.66 13.70 -14.94
N SER A 33 4.89 12.85 -14.25
CA SER A 33 5.44 11.97 -13.21
C SER A 33 6.46 11.00 -13.80
N PHE A 34 7.62 10.90 -13.16
CA PHE A 34 8.63 9.92 -13.52
C PHE A 34 8.12 8.48 -13.45
N TYR A 35 7.13 8.19 -12.61
CA TYR A 35 6.53 6.85 -12.50
C TYR A 35 5.96 6.33 -13.82
N ARG A 36 5.43 7.21 -14.69
CA ARG A 36 4.78 6.82 -15.97
C ARG A 36 5.72 6.25 -17.01
N GLY A 37 6.97 6.65 -16.99
CA GLY A 37 7.97 6.22 -17.97
C GLY A 37 9.18 5.57 -17.33
N PHE A 38 9.07 5.16 -16.07
CA PHE A 38 10.17 4.52 -15.39
C PHE A 38 10.20 3.03 -15.72
N ASP A 39 11.37 2.53 -16.05
CA ASP A 39 11.62 1.13 -16.36
C ASP A 39 11.84 0.37 -15.04
N TRP A 40 10.75 -0.14 -14.49
CA TRP A 40 10.75 -0.90 -13.26
C TRP A 40 11.35 -2.29 -13.47
N ALA A 41 11.96 -2.86 -12.45
CA ALA A 41 12.40 -4.25 -12.44
C ALA A 41 11.22 -5.20 -12.65
N ASP A 42 11.47 -6.39 -13.22
CA ASP A 42 10.44 -7.36 -13.61
C ASP A 42 9.52 -7.81 -12.46
N ASN A 43 10.02 -7.72 -11.23
CA ASN A 43 9.28 -8.07 -10.02
C ASN A 43 8.52 -6.88 -9.39
N VAL A 44 8.50 -5.71 -10.04
CA VAL A 44 7.84 -4.49 -9.53
C VAL A 44 6.65 -4.12 -10.40
N VAL A 45 5.50 -3.93 -9.78
CA VAL A 45 4.28 -3.44 -10.43
C VAL A 45 3.86 -2.12 -9.77
N MET A 46 3.85 -1.04 -10.54
CA MET A 46 3.35 0.26 -10.12
C MET A 46 1.93 0.46 -10.65
N LEU A 47 0.94 0.49 -9.76
CA LEU A 47 -0.45 0.83 -10.10
C LEU A 47 -0.54 2.35 -10.28
N LEU A 48 -0.78 2.81 -11.50
CA LEU A 48 -0.70 4.24 -11.86
C LEU A 48 -2.06 4.92 -12.00
N SER A 49 -3.15 4.12 -12.06
CA SER A 49 -4.49 4.65 -12.25
C SER A 49 -4.99 5.41 -11.03
N PRO A 50 -5.69 6.53 -11.21
CA PRO A 50 -6.42 7.16 -10.13
C PRO A 50 -7.72 6.43 -9.77
N GLU A 51 -8.18 5.57 -10.67
CA GLU A 51 -9.30 4.65 -10.43
C GLU A 51 -8.76 3.32 -9.91
N PRO A 52 -9.55 2.57 -9.14
CA PRO A 52 -9.13 1.27 -8.65
C PRO A 52 -8.75 0.31 -9.79
N GLU A 53 -7.59 -0.27 -9.69
CA GLU A 53 -7.09 -1.29 -10.61
C GLU A 53 -6.57 -2.50 -9.83
N CYS A 54 -6.32 -3.60 -10.53
CA CYS A 54 -5.91 -4.86 -9.94
C CYS A 54 -4.76 -5.48 -10.73
N VAL A 55 -3.80 -6.04 -10.00
CA VAL A 55 -2.79 -6.94 -10.55
C VAL A 55 -2.94 -8.33 -9.96
N GLU A 56 -2.92 -9.35 -10.80
CA GLU A 56 -2.91 -10.75 -10.37
C GLU A 56 -1.48 -11.27 -10.28
N VAL A 57 -1.21 -12.03 -9.23
CA VAL A 57 0.04 -12.75 -8.96
C VAL A 57 -0.29 -14.24 -8.88
N PRO A 58 -0.43 -14.94 -10.02
CA PRO A 58 -0.96 -16.30 -10.07
C PRO A 58 -0.17 -17.32 -9.26
N GLU A 59 1.16 -17.23 -9.24
CA GLU A 59 2.06 -18.09 -8.47
C GLU A 59 1.84 -17.97 -6.96
N LYS A 60 1.31 -16.84 -6.49
CA LYS A 60 0.91 -16.61 -5.09
C LYS A 60 -0.60 -16.79 -4.89
N LYS A 61 -1.36 -17.08 -5.95
CA LYS A 61 -2.85 -17.13 -5.95
C LYS A 61 -3.48 -15.87 -5.38
N THR A 62 -2.87 -14.71 -5.62
CA THR A 62 -3.18 -13.44 -4.98
C THR A 62 -3.51 -12.38 -6.02
N ALA A 63 -4.53 -11.58 -5.74
CA ALA A 63 -4.83 -10.34 -6.46
C ALA A 63 -4.59 -9.14 -5.54
N VAL A 64 -3.91 -8.13 -6.04
CA VAL A 64 -3.61 -6.90 -5.31
C VAL A 64 -4.31 -5.74 -5.99
N TYR A 65 -5.15 -5.05 -5.26
CA TYR A 65 -5.94 -3.91 -5.70
C TYR A 65 -5.37 -2.61 -5.14
N GLY A 66 -5.60 -1.51 -5.83
CA GLY A 66 -5.22 -0.19 -5.35
C GLY A 66 -5.50 0.89 -6.37
N CYS A 67 -5.32 2.13 -5.96
CA CYS A 67 -5.29 3.28 -6.87
C CYS A 67 -4.23 4.27 -6.41
N SER A 68 -3.63 4.98 -7.35
CA SER A 68 -2.67 6.04 -7.07
C SER A 68 -3.35 7.39 -6.97
N TYR A 69 -2.79 8.28 -6.18
CA TYR A 69 -3.19 9.67 -6.17
C TYR A 69 -2.82 10.34 -7.50
N ASP A 70 -3.70 11.19 -8.02
CA ASP A 70 -3.51 12.05 -9.20
C ASP A 70 -3.46 13.54 -8.84
N LYS A 71 -3.77 13.87 -7.60
CA LYS A 71 -3.77 15.22 -7.01
C LYS A 71 -3.44 15.15 -5.53
N LYS A 72 -2.99 16.25 -4.95
CA LYS A 72 -2.53 16.29 -3.55
C LYS A 72 -3.63 15.95 -2.54
N GLU A 73 -4.88 16.32 -2.82
CA GLU A 73 -6.03 16.08 -1.93
C GLU A 73 -7.14 15.38 -2.69
N ILE A 74 -7.71 14.35 -2.07
CA ILE A 74 -8.85 13.59 -2.58
C ILE A 74 -9.91 13.54 -1.49
N LEU A 75 -11.04 14.23 -1.73
CA LEU A 75 -12.09 14.40 -0.73
C LEU A 75 -13.15 13.30 -0.76
N GLU A 76 -13.11 12.45 -1.78
CA GLU A 76 -13.98 11.30 -1.96
C GLU A 76 -13.23 9.98 -1.70
N ASN A 77 -13.93 8.96 -1.24
CA ASN A 77 -13.37 7.60 -1.12
C ASN A 77 -13.50 6.87 -2.46
N ARG A 78 -12.43 6.81 -3.25
CA ARG A 78 -12.37 6.09 -4.53
C ARG A 78 -12.37 4.57 -4.38
N LEU A 79 -12.10 4.07 -3.19
CA LEU A 79 -12.13 2.65 -2.87
C LEU A 79 -13.48 2.19 -2.30
N ASP A 80 -14.44 3.12 -2.12
CA ASP A 80 -15.78 2.75 -1.66
C ASP A 80 -16.52 1.96 -2.74
N GLY A 81 -17.00 0.79 -2.37
CA GLY A 81 -17.66 -0.11 -3.32
C GLY A 81 -16.75 -1.07 -4.06
N VAL A 82 -15.43 -0.90 -4.01
CA VAL A 82 -14.49 -1.88 -4.57
C VAL A 82 -14.63 -3.21 -3.83
N ARG A 83 -14.69 -4.28 -4.62
CA ARG A 83 -14.83 -5.65 -4.11
C ARG A 83 -13.84 -6.57 -4.79
N PRO A 84 -13.39 -7.62 -4.12
CA PRO A 84 -12.62 -8.67 -4.76
C PRO A 84 -13.39 -9.31 -5.92
N GLU A 85 -12.72 -9.47 -7.05
CA GLU A 85 -13.25 -10.10 -8.26
C GLU A 85 -12.24 -11.11 -8.81
N GLY A 86 -12.71 -11.99 -9.70
CA GLY A 86 -11.85 -12.95 -10.38
C GLY A 86 -11.70 -14.27 -9.63
N LYS A 87 -10.62 -15.02 -9.94
CA LYS A 87 -10.42 -16.41 -9.50
C LYS A 87 -9.27 -16.57 -8.49
N MET A 88 -8.61 -15.47 -8.14
CA MET A 88 -7.54 -15.55 -7.14
C MET A 88 -8.10 -15.95 -5.78
N LYS A 89 -7.30 -16.69 -5.02
CA LYS A 89 -7.72 -17.17 -3.70
C LYS A 89 -7.66 -16.09 -2.64
N TYR A 90 -6.67 -15.20 -2.76
CA TYR A 90 -6.39 -14.14 -1.80
C TYR A 90 -6.50 -12.76 -2.45
N HIS A 91 -7.06 -11.81 -1.74
CA HIS A 91 -7.29 -10.47 -2.24
C HIS A 91 -6.77 -9.42 -1.26
N LEU A 92 -5.81 -8.64 -1.68
CA LEU A 92 -5.18 -7.59 -0.89
C LEU A 92 -5.57 -6.23 -1.46
N LEU A 93 -5.71 -5.22 -0.60
CA LEU A 93 -5.97 -3.84 -1.00
C LEU A 93 -4.87 -2.93 -0.49
N LEU A 94 -4.29 -2.13 -1.38
CA LEU A 94 -3.43 -1.01 -1.05
C LEU A 94 -4.28 0.26 -0.98
N ALA A 95 -4.24 0.96 0.13
CA ALA A 95 -5.00 2.17 0.36
C ALA A 95 -4.10 3.28 0.94
N HIS A 96 -4.17 4.49 0.37
CA HIS A 96 -3.44 5.64 0.90
C HIS A 96 -4.42 6.74 1.30
N GLY A 97 -4.40 7.20 2.56
CA GLY A 97 -5.31 8.23 3.05
C GLY A 97 -5.96 7.90 4.40
N GLY A 98 -7.25 8.24 4.54
CA GLY A 98 -8.08 7.95 5.73
C GLY A 98 -8.39 9.15 6.61
N ASP A 99 -7.94 10.36 6.25
CA ASP A 99 -8.39 11.61 6.87
C ASP A 99 -9.34 12.40 5.95
N ALA A 100 -9.89 13.50 6.45
CA ALA A 100 -10.92 14.27 5.75
C ALA A 100 -10.48 14.87 4.40
N ARG A 101 -9.18 15.04 4.16
CA ARG A 101 -8.61 15.65 2.94
C ARG A 101 -7.94 14.63 2.02
N HIS A 102 -7.68 13.43 2.53
CA HIS A 102 -6.90 12.42 1.85
C HIS A 102 -7.67 11.10 1.82
N MET A 103 -8.55 10.97 0.82
CA MET A 103 -9.36 9.78 0.55
C MET A 103 -10.01 9.24 1.86
N PRO A 104 -11.00 9.96 2.42
CA PRO A 104 -11.62 9.60 3.70
C PRO A 104 -12.34 8.25 3.59
N TRP A 105 -12.18 7.39 4.57
CA TRP A 105 -12.88 6.10 4.64
C TRP A 105 -13.44 5.80 6.03
N ASN A 106 -14.40 4.88 6.05
CA ASN A 106 -14.86 4.24 7.27
C ASN A 106 -14.19 2.86 7.39
N PRO A 107 -13.35 2.60 8.40
CA PRO A 107 -12.63 1.32 8.52
C PRO A 107 -13.56 0.11 8.59
N GLY A 108 -14.70 0.23 9.26
CA GLY A 108 -15.69 -0.86 9.35
C GLY A 108 -16.30 -1.23 8.01
N ARG A 109 -16.63 -0.25 7.16
CA ARG A 109 -17.11 -0.50 5.79
C ARG A 109 -16.02 -1.11 4.91
N MET A 110 -14.80 -0.57 4.99
CA MET A 110 -13.65 -1.09 4.25
C MET A 110 -13.36 -2.56 4.63
N ALA A 111 -13.38 -2.89 5.92
CA ALA A 111 -13.18 -4.25 6.38
C ALA A 111 -14.22 -5.25 5.87
N GLN A 112 -15.44 -4.79 5.60
CA GLN A 112 -16.54 -5.60 5.05
C GLN A 112 -16.49 -5.74 3.51
N ALA A 113 -15.53 -5.10 2.85
CA ALA A 113 -15.42 -5.12 1.40
C ALA A 113 -15.02 -6.49 0.81
N GLY A 114 -14.57 -7.44 1.63
CA GLY A 114 -14.25 -8.81 1.21
C GLY A 114 -12.77 -9.07 1.01
N PHE A 115 -11.89 -8.06 1.12
CA PHE A 115 -10.43 -8.26 1.06
C PHE A 115 -9.91 -9.07 2.25
N ASP A 116 -8.88 -9.86 2.04
CA ASP A 116 -8.21 -10.59 3.13
C ASP A 116 -7.36 -9.66 4.00
N TYR A 117 -6.69 -8.68 3.38
CA TYR A 117 -5.88 -7.68 4.07
C TYR A 117 -5.93 -6.33 3.35
N ILE A 118 -5.91 -5.25 4.13
CA ILE A 118 -5.88 -3.86 3.65
C ILE A 118 -4.65 -3.17 4.22
N ALA A 119 -3.67 -2.92 3.38
CA ALA A 119 -2.45 -2.19 3.72
C ALA A 119 -2.67 -0.69 3.57
N CYS A 120 -2.64 0.05 4.68
CA CYS A 120 -2.87 1.49 4.69
C CYS A 120 -1.56 2.27 4.76
N GLY A 121 -1.44 3.29 3.90
CA GLY A 121 -0.41 4.32 3.93
C GLY A 121 -1.00 5.69 4.26
N HIS A 122 -0.17 6.73 4.30
CA HIS A 122 -0.45 8.13 4.62
C HIS A 122 -0.14 8.50 6.08
N ILE A 123 -0.60 7.73 7.04
CA ILE A 123 -0.32 8.01 8.46
C ILE A 123 1.04 7.42 8.82
N HIS A 124 1.99 8.28 9.23
CA HIS A 124 3.38 7.89 9.51
C HIS A 124 3.54 7.11 10.80
N LYS A 125 2.57 7.16 11.69
CA LYS A 125 2.55 6.37 12.93
C LYS A 125 1.88 5.02 12.68
N PRO A 126 2.48 3.90 13.08
CA PRO A 126 1.84 2.59 13.00
C PRO A 126 0.51 2.57 13.75
N GLY A 127 -0.51 1.95 13.17
CA GLY A 127 -1.83 1.90 13.79
C GLY A 127 -2.72 0.79 13.27
N ILE A 128 -3.28 0.00 14.18
CA ILE A 128 -4.23 -1.06 13.85
C ILE A 128 -5.64 -0.45 13.80
N LEU A 129 -6.24 -0.43 12.62
CA LEU A 129 -7.64 -0.01 12.44
C LEU A 129 -8.60 -1.17 12.69
N ILE A 130 -8.31 -2.33 12.13
CA ILE A 130 -9.02 -3.58 12.37
C ILE A 130 -7.95 -4.68 12.54
N PRO A 131 -7.93 -5.42 13.64
CA PRO A 131 -6.94 -6.46 13.89
C PRO A 131 -6.84 -7.48 12.74
N ASP A 132 -5.64 -7.85 12.37
CA ASP A 132 -5.31 -8.80 11.28
C ASP A 132 -5.99 -8.50 9.93
N LYS A 133 -6.50 -7.30 9.73
CA LYS A 133 -7.30 -6.95 8.57
C LYS A 133 -6.91 -5.61 7.94
N MET A 134 -6.84 -4.53 8.71
CA MET A 134 -6.63 -3.18 8.19
C MET A 134 -5.68 -2.39 9.09
N VAL A 135 -4.52 -2.02 8.56
CA VAL A 135 -3.43 -1.48 9.38
C VAL A 135 -2.64 -0.40 8.63
N TYR A 136 -2.30 0.67 9.31
CA TYR A 136 -1.24 1.59 8.90
C TYR A 136 0.12 0.99 9.29
N ALA A 137 1.00 0.79 8.32
CA ALA A 137 2.38 0.37 8.59
C ALA A 137 3.21 1.48 9.26
N GLY A 138 2.85 2.72 9.01
CA GLY A 138 3.65 3.87 9.38
C GLY A 138 4.80 4.13 8.39
N ALA A 139 5.72 5.01 8.77
CA ALA A 139 6.99 5.21 8.07
C ALA A 139 8.06 4.25 8.60
N LEU A 140 9.03 3.88 7.78
CA LEU A 140 10.15 3.02 8.19
C LEU A 140 11.09 3.73 9.19
N GLU A 141 11.26 5.03 9.00
CA GLU A 141 12.04 5.93 9.85
C GLU A 141 11.20 7.18 10.14
N PRO A 142 11.39 7.87 11.27
CA PRO A 142 10.77 9.17 11.48
C PRO A 142 11.21 10.16 10.40
N THR A 143 10.29 10.91 9.85
CA THR A 143 10.58 11.92 8.82
C THR A 143 10.84 13.30 9.41
N ASP A 144 10.52 13.49 10.68
CA ASP A 144 10.78 14.69 11.45
C ASP A 144 10.79 14.41 12.97
N GLU A 145 11.27 15.38 13.76
CA GLU A 145 11.42 15.26 15.21
C GLU A 145 10.12 15.16 16.01
N THR A 146 8.97 15.34 15.39
CA THR A 146 7.67 15.20 16.05
C THR A 146 7.10 13.78 15.97
N GLN A 147 7.70 12.94 15.15
CA GLN A 147 7.27 11.56 14.93
C GLN A 147 7.98 10.62 15.90
N LEU A 148 7.60 10.73 17.19
CA LEU A 148 8.17 9.90 18.24
C LEU A 148 7.51 8.53 18.32
N GLY A 149 8.28 7.53 18.75
CA GLY A 149 7.85 6.17 19.00
C GLY A 149 8.32 5.18 17.94
N PRO A 150 7.88 3.92 17.98
CA PRO A 150 8.40 2.88 17.11
C PRO A 150 8.02 3.11 15.65
N HIS A 151 8.99 2.99 14.75
CA HIS A 151 8.86 2.99 13.31
C HIS A 151 9.31 1.65 12.72
N GLY A 152 8.71 1.24 11.61
CA GLY A 152 8.96 -0.07 11.04
C GLY A 152 7.98 -0.46 9.94
N TYR A 153 7.68 -1.74 9.87
CA TYR A 153 6.82 -2.29 8.82
C TYR A 153 5.89 -3.38 9.35
N ILE A 154 4.89 -3.72 8.58
CA ILE A 154 4.01 -4.84 8.85
C ILE A 154 4.50 -6.07 8.09
N ARG A 155 4.67 -7.17 8.78
CA ARG A 155 4.90 -8.50 8.21
C ARG A 155 3.73 -9.41 8.55
N GLY A 156 3.33 -10.26 7.61
CA GLY A 156 2.23 -11.18 7.87
C GLY A 156 2.13 -12.32 6.87
N THR A 157 1.14 -13.15 7.10
CA THR A 157 0.72 -14.24 6.21
C THR A 157 -0.77 -14.14 5.94
N VAL A 158 -1.15 -14.46 4.71
CA VAL A 158 -2.54 -14.67 4.30
C VAL A 158 -2.63 -16.09 3.77
N ASP A 159 -3.37 -16.93 4.46
CA ASP A 159 -3.52 -18.35 4.12
C ASP A 159 -4.96 -18.84 4.34
N GLU A 160 -5.20 -20.14 4.26
CA GLU A 160 -6.53 -20.75 4.45
C GLU A 160 -7.07 -20.63 5.87
N HIS A 161 -6.22 -20.28 6.83
CA HIS A 161 -6.60 -20.05 8.23
C HIS A 161 -6.85 -18.56 8.52
N GLY A 162 -6.72 -17.71 7.50
CA GLY A 162 -6.94 -16.27 7.57
C GLY A 162 -5.64 -15.45 7.53
N THR A 163 -5.77 -14.20 7.91
CA THR A 163 -4.67 -13.23 7.95
C THR A 163 -4.08 -13.16 9.35
N ARG A 164 -2.77 -13.13 9.45
CA ARG A 164 -2.01 -12.88 10.69
C ARG A 164 -0.91 -11.88 10.39
N ILE A 165 -0.85 -10.81 11.17
CA ILE A 165 0.15 -9.76 10.99
C ILE A 165 0.87 -9.45 12.28
N GLN A 166 2.06 -8.90 12.15
CA GLN A 166 2.82 -8.30 13.24
C GLN A 166 3.52 -7.03 12.77
N PHE A 167 3.61 -6.06 13.66
CA PHE A 167 4.50 -4.92 13.47
C PHE A 167 5.94 -5.35 13.79
N VAL A 168 6.87 -4.99 12.91
CA VAL A 168 8.30 -5.26 13.06
C VAL A 168 9.01 -3.90 13.19
N PRO A 169 9.55 -3.55 14.37
CA PRO A 169 10.36 -2.35 14.53
C PRO A 169 11.59 -2.42 13.62
N PHE A 170 11.94 -1.31 12.98
CA PHE A 170 13.05 -1.23 12.04
C PHE A 170 13.90 0.03 12.21
N ALA A 171 13.30 1.14 12.63
CA ALA A 171 13.95 2.43 12.75
C ALA A 171 15.23 2.40 13.61
N ARG A 172 16.22 3.19 13.21
CA ARG A 172 17.44 3.43 13.99
C ARG A 172 17.25 4.50 15.06
N TYR A 173 16.24 5.34 14.87
CA TYR A 173 15.90 6.46 15.75
C TYR A 173 14.44 6.32 16.18
N GLU A 174 14.20 6.51 17.47
CA GLU A 174 12.87 6.49 18.09
C GLU A 174 12.56 7.83 18.77
#